data_c54228527c5e1a3a6d59c8f58e2272e7
#
_entry.id   c54228527c5e1a3a6d59c8f58e2272e7
#
_cell.length_a   1.000
_cell.length_b   1.000
_cell.length_c   1.000
_cell.angle_alpha   90.00
_cell.angle_beta   90.00
_cell.angle_gamma   90.00
#
_symmetry.space_group_name_H-M   'P 1'
#
loop_
_entity.id
_entity.type
_entity.pdbx_description
1 polymer ?
#
loop_
_entity_poly.entity_id
_entity_poly.type
_entity_poly.pdbx_seq_one_letter_code
_entity_poly.pdbx_strand_id
1 'polypeptide(L)'
;MKNYLLFIGSLLMFSMNIFSQKIEKIKLTTLEIPKEYKLTENSHCKSIQANLLFKNPEMYQMIYGKIKSKEIQNFESSQDSGSILYLEFEKDFESENFIKGLIWGKSKKPTDGNPEEIFVKKNTVIIWSFEKESVLKELSKKKIELEMK
;
A
#
# COMPACT_ATOMS: atom_id res chain seq x y z
N MET A 1 0.87 -60.81 15.25
CA MET A 1 1.62 -59.55 15.36
C MET A 1 0.96 -58.53 14.43
N LYS A 2 0.31 -57.51 14.98
CA LYS A 2 -0.44 -56.52 14.22
C LYS A 2 0.49 -55.33 13.94
N ASN A 3 0.80 -55.08 12.67
CA ASN A 3 1.59 -53.92 12.25
C ASN A 3 0.68 -52.68 12.25
N TYR A 4 0.86 -51.80 13.22
CA TYR A 4 0.28 -50.48 13.19
C TYR A 4 1.14 -49.58 12.29
N LEU A 5 0.63 -49.35 11.07
CA LEU A 5 1.16 -48.31 10.20
C LEU A 5 0.77 -46.94 10.80
N LEU A 6 1.74 -46.30 11.41
CA LEU A 6 1.62 -44.90 11.82
C LEU A 6 1.58 -44.04 10.57
N PHE A 7 0.39 -43.59 10.17
CA PHE A 7 0.19 -42.49 9.22
C PHE A 7 0.55 -41.19 9.95
N ILE A 8 1.82 -40.81 9.86
CA ILE A 8 2.21 -39.45 10.20
C ILE A 8 1.74 -38.59 9.05
N GLY A 9 0.52 -38.07 9.18
CA GLY A 9 0.03 -37.01 8.32
C GLY A 9 0.88 -35.77 8.52
N SER A 10 1.81 -35.57 7.58
CA SER A 10 2.53 -34.29 7.42
C SER A 10 1.49 -33.20 7.15
N LEU A 11 1.06 -32.53 8.22
CA LEU A 11 0.31 -31.29 8.13
C LEU A 11 1.30 -30.25 7.60
N LEU A 12 1.45 -30.21 6.28
CA LEU A 12 2.07 -29.10 5.58
C LEU A 12 1.23 -27.88 5.94
N MET A 13 1.67 -27.16 6.95
CA MET A 13 1.25 -25.79 7.20
C MET A 13 1.68 -24.99 5.97
N PHE A 14 0.78 -24.95 4.97
CA PHE A 14 0.80 -23.87 3.99
C PHE A 14 0.62 -22.60 4.81
N SER A 15 1.71 -21.95 5.14
CA SER A 15 1.70 -20.54 5.46
C SER A 15 1.24 -19.84 4.17
N MET A 16 -0.07 -19.85 3.95
CA MET A 16 -0.68 -18.94 2.99
C MET A 16 -0.27 -17.55 3.46
N ASN A 17 0.68 -16.95 2.76
CA ASN A 17 0.81 -15.51 2.77
C ASN A 17 -0.59 -15.01 2.41
N ILE A 18 -1.35 -14.60 3.43
CA ILE A 18 -2.65 -13.98 3.26
C ILE A 18 -2.32 -12.57 2.74
N PHE A 19 -1.93 -12.50 1.47
CA PHE A 19 -2.01 -11.24 0.75
C PHE A 19 -3.43 -10.76 0.94
N SER A 20 -3.60 -9.56 1.43
CA SER A 20 -4.93 -9.02 1.58
C SER A 20 -5.62 -9.04 0.21
N GLN A 21 -6.63 -9.90 0.06
CA GLN A 21 -7.44 -9.94 -1.16
C GLN A 21 -7.96 -8.55 -1.54
N LYS A 22 -8.06 -7.67 -0.57
CA LYS A 22 -8.49 -6.29 -0.74
C LYS A 22 -7.42 -5.46 -1.46
N ILE A 23 -6.17 -5.53 -1.02
CA ILE A 23 -5.06 -4.83 -1.69
C ILE A 23 -4.86 -5.36 -3.11
N GLU A 24 -4.92 -6.68 -3.31
CA GLU A 24 -4.79 -7.30 -4.64
C GLU A 24 -5.82 -6.78 -5.66
N LYS A 25 -7.05 -6.49 -5.23
CA LYS A 25 -8.10 -5.97 -6.10
C LYS A 25 -7.86 -4.52 -6.52
N ILE A 26 -7.26 -3.71 -5.65
CA ILE A 26 -7.08 -2.29 -5.88
C ILE A 26 -5.71 -1.91 -6.47
N LYS A 27 -4.73 -2.81 -6.43
CA LYS A 27 -3.44 -2.63 -7.11
C LYS A 27 -3.60 -2.57 -8.62
N LEU A 28 -2.76 -1.78 -9.28
CA LEU A 28 -2.66 -1.84 -10.75
C LEU A 28 -2.04 -3.16 -11.17
N THR A 29 -2.71 -3.87 -12.07
CA THR A 29 -2.16 -5.07 -12.71
C THR A 29 -1.17 -4.66 -13.83
N THR A 30 -0.32 -5.58 -14.26
CA THR A 30 0.61 -5.33 -15.37
C THR A 30 -0.07 -4.95 -16.67
N LEU A 31 -1.33 -5.38 -16.88
CA LEU A 31 -2.12 -5.03 -18.06
C LEU A 31 -2.71 -3.62 -17.99
N GLU A 32 -2.87 -3.07 -16.80
CA GLU A 32 -3.39 -1.72 -16.58
C GLU A 32 -2.28 -0.66 -16.56
N ILE A 33 -1.02 -1.08 -16.37
CA ILE A 33 0.13 -0.19 -16.38
C ILE A 33 0.47 0.17 -17.83
N PRO A 34 0.52 1.48 -18.19
CA PRO A 34 0.92 1.91 -19.53
C PRO A 34 2.33 1.42 -19.86
N LYS A 35 2.56 1.11 -21.17
CA LYS A 35 3.79 0.46 -21.63
C LYS A 35 5.07 1.26 -21.40
N GLU A 36 4.96 2.57 -21.28
CA GLU A 36 6.07 3.49 -20.98
C GLU A 36 6.57 3.39 -19.55
N TYR A 37 5.77 2.78 -18.64
CA TYR A 37 6.15 2.55 -17.26
C TYR A 37 6.60 1.11 -17.02
N LYS A 38 7.57 0.96 -16.15
CA LYS A 38 7.99 -0.34 -15.61
C LYS A 38 7.90 -0.32 -14.09
N LEU A 39 7.60 -1.47 -13.53
CA LEU A 39 7.71 -1.70 -12.09
C LEU A 39 9.18 -1.83 -11.72
N THR A 40 9.56 -1.25 -10.59
CA THR A 40 10.92 -1.32 -10.04
C THR A 40 10.91 -1.74 -8.57
N GLU A 41 12.02 -2.24 -8.07
CA GLU A 41 12.18 -2.56 -6.65
C GLU A 41 12.53 -1.32 -5.82
N ASN A 42 13.10 -0.31 -6.45
CA ASN A 42 13.50 0.92 -5.78
C ASN A 42 12.27 1.80 -5.48
N SER A 43 12.13 2.21 -4.23
CA SER A 43 11.07 3.13 -3.84
C SER A 43 11.31 4.52 -4.44
N HIS A 44 10.29 5.03 -5.11
CA HIS A 44 10.20 6.41 -5.58
C HIS A 44 9.32 7.28 -4.68
N CYS A 45 9.10 6.84 -3.43
CA CYS A 45 8.35 7.60 -2.45
C CYS A 45 9.06 8.92 -2.12
N LYS A 46 8.38 10.05 -2.33
CA LYS A 46 8.96 11.39 -2.18
C LYS A 46 9.09 11.80 -0.71
N SER A 47 8.07 11.51 0.08
CA SER A 47 8.06 11.82 1.50
C SER A 47 8.83 10.78 2.32
N ILE A 48 9.71 11.28 3.19
CA ILE A 48 10.41 10.45 4.18
C ILE A 48 9.39 9.79 5.11
N GLN A 49 8.36 10.52 5.52
CA GLN A 49 7.33 10.03 6.45
C GLN A 49 6.51 8.90 5.85
N ALA A 50 6.10 9.02 4.58
CA ALA A 50 5.38 7.95 3.89
C ALA A 50 6.26 6.69 3.75
N ASN A 51 7.53 6.88 3.42
CA ASN A 51 8.49 5.78 3.31
C ASN A 51 8.72 5.09 4.68
N LEU A 52 8.87 5.86 5.76
CA LEU A 52 9.01 5.33 7.11
C LEU A 52 7.75 4.60 7.57
N LEU A 53 6.57 5.15 7.31
CA LEU A 53 5.30 4.49 7.63
C LEU A 53 5.19 3.12 6.95
N PHE A 54 5.68 3.00 5.72
CA PHE A 54 5.69 1.74 4.99
C PHE A 54 6.76 0.77 5.49
N LYS A 55 8.00 1.25 5.69
CA LYS A 55 9.14 0.40 6.08
C LYS A 55 9.06 -0.06 7.53
N ASN A 56 8.76 0.86 8.43
CA ASN A 56 8.79 0.67 9.89
C ASN A 56 7.44 0.99 10.53
N PRO A 57 6.34 0.31 10.14
CA PRO A 57 4.99 0.63 10.61
C PRO A 57 4.83 0.47 12.12
N GLU A 58 5.65 -0.36 12.75
CA GLU A 58 5.65 -0.57 14.20
C GLU A 58 5.95 0.71 15.00
N MET A 59 6.71 1.65 14.42
CA MET A 59 6.97 2.95 15.04
C MET A 59 5.69 3.79 15.21
N TYR A 60 4.70 3.53 14.40
CA TYR A 60 3.45 4.27 14.34
C TYR A 60 2.26 3.50 14.90
N GLN A 61 2.47 2.25 15.34
CA GLN A 61 1.40 1.34 15.75
C GLN A 61 0.59 1.89 16.92
N MET A 62 1.20 2.60 17.86
CA MET A 62 0.51 3.19 19.01
C MET A 62 -0.47 4.30 18.60
N ILE A 63 -0.21 4.97 17.46
CA ILE A 63 -1.01 6.12 16.99
C ILE A 63 -2.04 5.67 15.97
N TYR A 64 -1.62 4.84 15.01
CA TYR A 64 -2.45 4.48 13.84
C TYR A 64 -3.05 3.07 13.92
N GLY A 65 -2.68 2.30 14.94
CA GLY A 65 -3.05 0.90 15.04
C GLY A 65 -2.12 -0.01 14.24
N LYS A 66 -2.35 -1.31 14.39
CA LYS A 66 -1.50 -2.33 13.77
C LYS A 66 -1.87 -2.52 12.30
N ILE A 67 -0.86 -2.56 11.46
CA ILE A 67 -0.99 -2.87 10.03
C ILE A 67 -1.11 -4.38 9.87
N LYS A 68 -2.17 -4.81 9.21
CA LYS A 68 -2.45 -6.20 8.86
C LYS A 68 -1.73 -6.62 7.59
N SER A 69 -1.71 -5.72 6.59
CA SER A 69 -1.10 -5.96 5.29
C SER A 69 -0.60 -4.66 4.70
N LYS A 70 0.52 -4.72 3.99
CA LYS A 70 1.10 -3.57 3.30
C LYS A 70 1.73 -3.98 2.00
N GLU A 71 1.57 -3.16 0.97
CA GLU A 71 2.23 -3.33 -0.32
C GLU A 71 2.64 -1.99 -0.91
N ILE A 72 3.62 -2.01 -1.80
CA ILE A 72 4.08 -0.85 -2.55
C ILE A 72 4.26 -1.24 -4.01
N GLN A 73 3.80 -0.38 -4.90
CA GLN A 73 4.13 -0.44 -6.33
C GLN A 73 4.98 0.77 -6.66
N ASN A 74 6.17 0.53 -7.16
CA ASN A 74 7.10 1.57 -7.58
C ASN A 74 7.16 1.60 -9.09
N PHE A 75 7.03 2.77 -9.67
CA PHE A 75 6.92 2.98 -11.11
C PHE A 75 7.99 3.93 -11.60
N GLU A 76 8.51 3.64 -12.78
CA GLU A 76 9.52 4.46 -13.44
C GLU A 76 9.25 4.51 -14.94
N SER A 77 9.31 5.72 -15.50
CA SER A 77 9.35 5.98 -16.93
C SER A 77 10.41 7.05 -17.23
N SER A 78 10.59 7.40 -18.49
CA SER A 78 11.49 8.49 -18.89
C SER A 78 10.99 9.87 -18.46
N GLN A 79 9.72 10.00 -18.12
CA GLN A 79 9.08 11.31 -17.84
C GLN A 79 8.59 11.46 -16.40
N ASP A 80 8.29 10.34 -15.73
CA ASP A 80 7.66 10.33 -14.42
C ASP A 80 8.12 9.12 -13.61
N SER A 81 8.19 9.29 -12.31
CA SER A 81 8.42 8.20 -11.36
C SER A 81 7.64 8.46 -10.08
N GLY A 82 7.23 7.39 -9.43
CA GLY A 82 6.50 7.49 -8.18
C GLY A 82 6.17 6.15 -7.57
N SER A 83 5.50 6.20 -6.43
CA SER A 83 5.10 5.02 -5.69
C SER A 83 3.64 5.11 -5.27
N ILE A 84 2.98 3.97 -5.24
CA ILE A 84 1.66 3.81 -4.63
C ILE A 84 1.82 2.85 -3.44
N LEU A 85 1.51 3.35 -2.25
CA LEU A 85 1.56 2.60 -1.02
C LEU A 85 0.14 2.18 -0.65
N TYR A 86 -0.03 0.90 -0.33
CA TYR A 86 -1.28 0.30 0.11
C TYR A 86 -1.10 -0.23 1.52
N LEU A 87 -1.94 0.21 2.45
CA LEU A 87 -1.89 -0.18 3.86
C LEU A 87 -3.28 -0.64 4.28
N GLU A 88 -3.36 -1.84 4.84
CA GLU A 88 -4.58 -2.34 5.48
C GLU A 88 -4.32 -2.49 6.98
N PHE A 89 -5.12 -1.83 7.81
CA PHE A 89 -5.04 -1.90 9.25
C PHE A 89 -5.94 -3.01 9.80
N GLU A 90 -5.68 -3.47 11.02
CA GLU A 90 -6.54 -4.47 11.69
C GLU A 90 -7.92 -3.92 12.03
N LYS A 91 -8.02 -2.61 12.27
CA LYS A 91 -9.27 -1.91 12.61
C LYS A 91 -9.53 -0.76 11.65
N ASP A 92 -10.77 -0.33 11.59
CA ASP A 92 -11.14 0.85 10.83
C ASP A 92 -10.36 2.07 11.31
N PHE A 93 -9.95 2.91 10.37
CA PHE A 93 -9.14 4.09 10.64
C PHE A 93 -10.05 5.22 11.12
N GLU A 94 -9.93 5.62 12.37
CA GLU A 94 -10.86 6.58 12.98
C GLU A 94 -10.60 8.02 12.54
N SER A 95 -9.36 8.35 12.17
CA SER A 95 -9.00 9.72 11.83
C SER A 95 -7.97 9.82 10.71
N GLU A 96 -8.45 10.14 9.52
CA GLU A 96 -7.57 10.45 8.38
C GLU A 96 -6.70 11.70 8.62
N ASN A 97 -7.12 12.59 9.53
CA ASN A 97 -6.37 13.79 9.85
C ASN A 97 -5.01 13.50 10.48
N PHE A 98 -4.88 12.39 11.21
CA PHE A 98 -3.60 11.99 11.78
C PHE A 98 -2.60 11.60 10.69
N ILE A 99 -3.02 10.79 9.70
CA ILE A 99 -2.12 10.39 8.64
C ILE A 99 -1.79 11.56 7.71
N LYS A 100 -2.76 12.42 7.45
CA LYS A 100 -2.53 13.68 6.74
C LYS A 100 -1.55 14.59 7.49
N GLY A 101 -1.68 14.69 8.80
CA GLY A 101 -0.74 15.42 9.66
C GLY A 101 0.67 14.83 9.65
N LEU A 102 0.80 13.50 9.62
CA LEU A 102 2.10 12.84 9.50
C LEU A 102 2.78 13.19 8.17
N ILE A 103 2.05 13.07 7.06
CA ILE A 103 2.62 13.22 5.71
C ILE A 103 2.81 14.70 5.35
N TRP A 104 1.82 15.55 5.61
CA TRP A 104 1.83 16.96 5.20
C TRP A 104 2.27 17.93 6.29
N GLY A 105 2.43 17.48 7.54
CA GLY A 105 2.76 18.33 8.67
C GLY A 105 1.70 19.42 8.87
N LYS A 106 2.15 20.67 8.96
CA LYS A 106 1.27 21.84 9.18
C LYS A 106 0.45 22.25 7.96
N SER A 107 0.79 21.79 6.76
CA SER A 107 0.19 22.26 5.50
C SER A 107 -1.26 21.83 5.31
N LYS A 108 -1.69 20.73 5.92
CA LYS A 108 -3.04 20.13 5.78
C LYS A 108 -3.43 19.72 4.34
N LYS A 109 -2.54 19.88 3.38
CA LYS A 109 -2.71 19.56 1.95
C LYS A 109 -1.35 19.27 1.32
N PRO A 110 -1.31 18.58 0.14
CA PRO A 110 -0.07 18.39 -0.61
C PRO A 110 0.64 19.72 -0.91
N THR A 111 1.97 19.65 -0.92
CA THR A 111 2.87 20.77 -1.28
C THR A 111 3.96 20.22 -2.20
N ASP A 112 4.77 21.08 -2.82
CA ASP A 112 5.88 20.65 -3.67
C ASP A 112 6.89 19.78 -2.92
N GLY A 113 7.08 20.03 -1.62
CA GLY A 113 7.97 19.22 -0.78
C GLY A 113 7.36 17.93 -0.23
N ASN A 114 6.04 17.85 -0.20
CA ASN A 114 5.26 16.67 0.22
C ASN A 114 4.05 16.53 -0.71
N PRO A 115 4.27 16.01 -1.93
CA PRO A 115 3.25 15.98 -2.99
C PRO A 115 2.25 14.83 -2.83
N GLU A 116 2.40 14.01 -1.81
CA GLU A 116 1.59 12.83 -1.59
C GLU A 116 0.11 13.17 -1.49
N GLU A 117 -0.70 12.39 -2.19
CA GLU A 117 -2.15 12.36 -1.99
C GLU A 117 -2.53 11.14 -1.15
N ILE A 118 -3.55 11.27 -0.34
CA ILE A 118 -3.94 10.26 0.65
C ILE A 118 -5.43 9.97 0.50
N PHE A 119 -5.75 8.69 0.44
CA PHE A 119 -7.11 8.19 0.47
C PHE A 119 -7.28 7.25 1.67
N VAL A 120 -8.34 7.45 2.42
CA VAL A 120 -8.70 6.60 3.57
C VAL A 120 -10.14 6.11 3.40
N LYS A 121 -10.34 4.82 3.47
CA LYS A 121 -11.66 4.22 3.54
C LYS A 121 -11.65 3.00 4.46
N LYS A 122 -12.41 3.10 5.57
CA LYS A 122 -12.43 2.09 6.62
C LYS A 122 -11.00 1.82 7.13
N ASN A 123 -10.56 0.56 7.05
CA ASN A 123 -9.23 0.13 7.48
C ASN A 123 -8.15 0.22 6.38
N THR A 124 -8.43 0.85 5.25
CA THR A 124 -7.50 0.94 4.13
C THR A 124 -7.04 2.37 3.93
N VAL A 125 -5.72 2.53 3.84
CA VAL A 125 -5.05 3.78 3.50
C VAL A 125 -4.24 3.57 2.23
N ILE A 126 -4.36 4.50 1.29
CA ILE A 126 -3.58 4.53 0.06
C ILE A 126 -2.88 5.87 -0.02
N ILE A 127 -1.59 5.84 -0.36
CA ILE A 127 -0.77 7.04 -0.50
C ILE A 127 -0.15 7.02 -1.89
N TRP A 128 -0.47 8.01 -2.70
CA TRP A 128 0.15 8.25 -4.00
C TRP A 128 1.29 9.24 -3.83
N SER A 129 2.50 8.80 -4.11
CA SER A 129 3.72 9.59 -4.00
C SER A 129 4.31 9.84 -5.39
N PHE A 130 3.88 10.92 -6.02
CA PHE A 130 4.33 11.39 -7.34
C PHE A 130 4.62 12.89 -7.26
N GLU A 131 5.59 13.38 -8.01
CA GLU A 131 5.93 14.80 -8.01
C GLU A 131 4.91 15.68 -8.73
N LYS A 132 4.25 15.12 -9.73
CA LYS A 132 3.32 15.83 -10.63
C LYS A 132 2.05 15.01 -10.82
N GLU A 133 1.13 15.55 -11.58
CA GLU A 133 0.00 14.78 -12.08
C GLU A 133 0.54 13.63 -12.94
N SER A 134 0.18 12.42 -12.53
CA SER A 134 0.63 11.18 -13.14
C SER A 134 -0.54 10.40 -13.69
N VAL A 135 -0.39 9.86 -14.90
CA VAL A 135 -1.39 8.97 -15.51
C VAL A 135 -1.64 7.75 -14.61
N LEU A 136 -0.58 7.21 -13.99
CA LEU A 136 -0.70 6.08 -13.07
C LEU A 136 -1.50 6.41 -11.82
N LYS A 137 -1.32 7.62 -11.26
CA LYS A 137 -2.10 8.10 -10.13
C LYS A 137 -3.59 8.14 -10.48
N GLU A 138 -3.94 8.69 -11.63
CA GLU A 138 -5.34 8.78 -12.07
C GLU A 138 -5.95 7.41 -12.39
N LEU A 139 -5.21 6.51 -13.02
CA LEU A 139 -5.64 5.13 -13.25
C LEU A 139 -5.90 4.40 -11.93
N SER A 140 -4.97 4.53 -10.97
CA SER A 140 -5.12 3.95 -9.64
C SER A 140 -6.33 4.49 -8.90
N LYS A 141 -6.55 5.80 -8.91
CA LYS A 141 -7.73 6.44 -8.30
C LYS A 141 -9.03 5.87 -8.86
N LYS A 142 -9.16 5.82 -10.18
CA LYS A 142 -10.34 5.27 -10.86
C LYS A 142 -10.60 3.82 -10.45
N LYS A 143 -9.57 3.00 -10.41
CA LYS A 143 -9.68 1.60 -9.99
C LYS A 143 -10.16 1.49 -8.54
N ILE A 144 -9.58 2.25 -7.64
CA ILE A 144 -9.95 2.27 -6.22
C ILE A 144 -11.40 2.71 -6.03
N GLU A 145 -11.85 3.73 -6.76
CA GLU A 145 -13.24 4.19 -6.74
C GLU A 145 -14.22 3.10 -7.20
N LEU A 146 -13.84 2.28 -8.17
CA LEU A 146 -14.67 1.18 -8.66
C LEU A 146 -14.71 0.01 -7.68
N GLU A 147 -13.57 -0.40 -7.15
CA GLU A 147 -13.42 -1.59 -6.31
C GLU A 147 -13.81 -1.35 -4.84
N MET A 148 -13.82 -0.11 -4.40
CA MET A 148 -14.12 0.26 -3.02
C MET A 148 -15.44 1.03 -2.86
N LYS A 149 -16.40 0.80 -3.78
CA LYS A 149 -17.76 1.38 -3.66
C LYS A 149 -18.52 0.91 -2.41
#